data_25feaddcd526a15b7b45ef11b33f1b70
#
_entry.id   25feaddcd526a15b7b45ef11b33f1b70
#
_cell.length_a   1.000
_cell.length_b   1.000
_cell.length_c   1.000
_cell.angle_alpha   90.00
_cell.angle_beta   90.00
_cell.angle_gamma   90.00
#
_symmetry.space_group_name_H-M   'P 1'
#
loop_
_entity.id
_entity.type
_entity.pdbx_description
1 polymer ?
#
loop_
_entity_poly.entity_id
_entity_poly.type
_entity_poly.pdbx_seq_one_letter_code
_entity_poly.pdbx_strand_id
1 'polypeptide(L)'
;MMKVVDMHCDTILKLYDDLHHGKEGSLLENDGHIDLKKMQKGDYLLQNFAMFVDLSENPQPFLKANQLINYYYHEIEKYPELIKPVFCYQDIIDHQEAGIMSSLLTLEEGAVVENDLSLLEHY
;
A
#
# COMPACT_ATOMS: atom_id res chain seq x y z
N MET A 1 11.03 16.13 -17.00
CA MET A 1 10.43 14.79 -17.22
C MET A 1 9.13 14.73 -16.42
N MET A 2 8.12 14.11 -16.95
CA MET A 2 6.81 14.03 -16.26
C MET A 2 6.83 12.86 -15.27
N LYS A 3 6.47 13.15 -14.01
CA LYS A 3 6.38 12.14 -12.96
C LYS A 3 5.04 11.41 -13.02
N VAL A 4 5.03 10.12 -12.67
CA VAL A 4 3.81 9.32 -12.58
C VAL A 4 3.22 9.40 -11.17
N VAL A 5 1.92 9.67 -11.10
CA VAL A 5 1.09 9.49 -9.90
C VAL A 5 0.05 8.44 -10.25
N ASP A 6 0.13 7.28 -9.63
CA ASP A 6 -0.82 6.19 -9.82
C ASP A 6 -1.75 6.09 -8.60
N MET A 7 -3.04 6.19 -8.85
CA MET A 7 -4.06 6.34 -7.82
C MET A 7 -4.60 5.00 -7.31
N HIS A 8 -4.12 3.84 -7.82
CA HIS A 8 -4.60 2.54 -7.33
C HIS A 8 -3.67 1.39 -7.71
N CYS A 9 -3.35 0.54 -6.74
CA CYS A 9 -2.88 -0.82 -6.99
C CYS A 9 -3.27 -1.74 -5.83
N ASP A 10 -3.40 -3.05 -6.10
CA ASP A 10 -3.71 -4.11 -5.14
C ASP A 10 -2.47 -4.93 -4.75
N THR A 11 -1.29 -4.34 -4.90
CA THR A 11 -0.01 -5.06 -4.71
C THR A 11 0.13 -5.62 -3.30
N ILE A 12 -0.33 -4.89 -2.28
CA ILE A 12 -0.22 -5.34 -0.88
C ILE A 12 -1.08 -6.58 -0.62
N LEU A 13 -2.32 -6.60 -1.12
CA LEU A 13 -3.18 -7.78 -1.03
C LEU A 13 -2.53 -8.98 -1.72
N LYS A 14 -2.03 -8.78 -2.94
CA LYS A 14 -1.35 -9.84 -3.70
C LYS A 14 -0.17 -10.42 -2.92
N LEU A 15 0.72 -9.58 -2.39
CA LEU A 15 1.91 -10.04 -1.66
C LEU A 15 1.53 -10.74 -0.35
N TYR A 16 0.52 -10.22 0.34
CA TYR A 16 -0.02 -10.84 1.55
C TYR A 16 -0.57 -12.24 1.28
N ASP A 17 -1.36 -12.40 0.23
CA ASP A 17 -1.93 -13.69 -0.15
C ASP A 17 -0.86 -14.66 -0.66
N ASP A 18 0.10 -14.19 -1.46
CA ASP A 18 1.23 -15.00 -1.92
C ASP A 18 2.04 -15.55 -0.74
N LEU A 19 2.34 -14.73 0.27
CA LEU A 19 3.02 -15.16 1.49
C LEU A 19 2.28 -16.28 2.20
N HIS A 20 0.95 -16.17 2.33
CA HIS A 20 0.11 -17.18 2.99
C HIS A 20 -0.05 -18.48 2.16
N HIS A 21 0.24 -18.43 0.86
CA HIS A 21 0.28 -19.60 -0.02
C HIS A 21 1.70 -20.13 -0.26
N GLY A 22 2.69 -19.68 0.52
CA GLY A 22 4.08 -20.14 0.43
C GLY A 22 4.82 -19.68 -0.82
N LYS A 23 4.36 -18.62 -1.47
CA LYS A 23 5.06 -17.99 -2.59
C LYS A 23 6.01 -16.91 -2.08
N GLU A 24 7.13 -16.77 -2.77
CA GLU A 24 8.09 -15.69 -2.53
C GLU A 24 7.72 -14.45 -3.36
N GLY A 25 7.91 -13.30 -2.77
CA GLY A 25 7.72 -12.00 -3.42
C GLY A 25 7.93 -10.88 -2.41
N SER A 26 8.30 -9.71 -2.89
CA SER A 26 8.48 -8.53 -2.06
C SER A 26 7.97 -7.28 -2.76
N LEU A 27 7.83 -6.20 -2.00
CA LEU A 27 7.54 -4.91 -2.62
C LEU A 27 8.68 -4.44 -3.53
N LEU A 28 9.93 -4.86 -3.27
CA LEU A 28 11.06 -4.51 -4.11
C LEU A 28 10.93 -5.09 -5.52
N GLU A 29 10.56 -6.37 -5.61
CA GLU A 29 10.43 -7.10 -6.88
C GLU A 29 9.43 -8.24 -6.73
N ASN A 30 8.46 -8.32 -7.63
CA ASN A 30 7.46 -9.37 -7.67
C ASN A 30 6.96 -9.63 -9.10
N ASP A 31 6.13 -10.67 -9.25
CA ASP A 31 5.53 -11.05 -10.54
C ASP A 31 4.21 -10.32 -10.85
N GLY A 32 3.79 -9.39 -9.99
CA GLY A 32 2.61 -8.54 -10.19
C GLY A 32 2.88 -7.32 -11.07
N HIS A 33 1.91 -6.41 -11.10
CA HIS A 33 1.97 -5.22 -11.96
C HIS A 33 2.87 -4.12 -11.38
N ILE A 34 2.90 -3.95 -10.07
CA ILE A 34 3.63 -2.88 -9.36
C ILE A 34 4.66 -3.48 -8.41
N ASP A 35 5.88 -2.98 -8.49
CA ASP A 35 6.95 -3.13 -7.51
C ASP A 35 7.90 -1.93 -7.58
N LEU A 36 8.80 -1.79 -6.59
CA LEU A 36 9.68 -0.61 -6.51
C LEU A 36 10.62 -0.49 -7.70
N LYS A 37 11.10 -1.61 -8.26
CA LYS A 37 11.95 -1.58 -9.47
C LYS A 37 11.19 -1.07 -10.69
N LYS A 38 9.93 -1.49 -10.86
CA LYS A 38 9.07 -1.01 -11.96
C LYS A 38 8.71 0.46 -11.77
N MET A 39 8.38 0.86 -10.52
CA MET A 39 8.08 2.26 -10.19
C MET A 39 9.27 3.18 -10.47
N GLN A 40 10.49 2.78 -10.11
CA GLN A 40 11.71 3.54 -10.42
C GLN A 40 11.90 3.71 -11.94
N LYS A 41 11.72 2.63 -12.72
CA LYS A 41 11.81 2.69 -14.20
C LYS A 41 10.73 3.57 -14.81
N GLY A 42 9.54 3.63 -14.18
CA GLY A 42 8.42 4.45 -14.62
C GLY A 42 8.48 5.91 -14.15
N ASP A 43 9.51 6.31 -13.43
CA ASP A 43 9.67 7.66 -12.84
C ASP A 43 8.48 8.07 -11.95
N TYR A 44 8.09 7.17 -11.04
CA TYR A 44 6.98 7.37 -10.12
C TYR A 44 7.30 8.44 -9.06
N LEU A 45 6.35 9.34 -8.83
CA LEU A 45 6.33 10.25 -7.69
C LEU A 45 5.57 9.64 -6.52
N LEU A 46 4.38 9.09 -6.80
CA LEU A 46 3.48 8.56 -5.78
C LEU A 46 2.71 7.34 -6.31
N GLN A 47 2.60 6.33 -5.47
CA GLN A 47 1.72 5.18 -5.64
C GLN A 47 0.72 5.11 -4.51
N ASN A 48 -0.56 5.00 -4.86
CA ASN A 48 -1.62 4.70 -3.92
C ASN A 48 -1.79 3.18 -3.79
N PHE A 49 -1.60 2.67 -2.57
CA PHE A 49 -1.76 1.26 -2.23
C PHE A 49 -3.10 1.05 -1.55
N ALA A 50 -3.99 0.33 -2.21
CA ALA A 50 -5.32 0.03 -1.70
C ALA A 50 -5.30 -1.21 -0.79
N MET A 51 -5.93 -1.08 0.39
CA MET A 51 -6.21 -2.20 1.28
C MET A 51 -7.63 -2.66 0.98
N PHE A 52 -7.77 -3.68 0.14
CA PHE A 52 -9.06 -4.26 -0.26
C PHE A 52 -9.40 -5.47 0.59
N VAL A 53 -10.65 -5.55 1.05
CA VAL A 53 -11.18 -6.69 1.80
C VAL A 53 -12.38 -7.26 1.05
N ASP A 54 -12.25 -8.47 0.52
CA ASP A 54 -13.37 -9.21 -0.05
C ASP A 54 -14.26 -9.76 1.08
N LEU A 55 -15.46 -9.20 1.21
CA LEU A 55 -16.40 -9.58 2.26
C LEU A 55 -16.93 -11.02 2.10
N SER A 56 -16.92 -11.56 0.89
CA SER A 56 -17.36 -12.94 0.65
C SER A 56 -16.42 -13.98 1.28
N GLU A 57 -15.15 -13.60 1.45
CA GLU A 57 -14.09 -14.46 1.97
C GLU A 57 -13.65 -14.08 3.39
N ASN A 58 -13.99 -12.87 3.85
CA ASN A 58 -13.50 -12.33 5.12
C ASN A 58 -14.67 -11.91 6.04
N PRO A 59 -15.12 -12.79 6.95
CA PRO A 59 -16.22 -12.49 7.87
C PRO A 59 -15.87 -11.44 8.95
N GLN A 60 -14.58 -11.10 9.09
CA GLN A 60 -14.07 -10.09 10.03
C GLN A 60 -13.29 -9.01 9.26
N PRO A 61 -13.98 -8.12 8.54
CA PRO A 61 -13.35 -7.16 7.64
C PRO A 61 -12.44 -6.16 8.36
N PHE A 62 -12.78 -5.72 9.58
CA PHE A 62 -11.92 -4.88 10.40
C PHE A 62 -10.57 -5.55 10.70
N LEU A 63 -10.59 -6.81 11.13
CA LEU A 63 -9.37 -7.56 11.40
C LEU A 63 -8.51 -7.72 10.13
N LYS A 64 -9.13 -8.10 9.02
CA LYS A 64 -8.41 -8.29 7.74
C LYS A 64 -7.78 -6.98 7.26
N ALA A 65 -8.51 -5.86 7.33
CA ALA A 65 -7.98 -4.55 6.95
C ALA A 65 -6.74 -4.19 7.79
N ASN A 66 -6.79 -4.40 9.11
CA ASN A 66 -5.64 -4.14 9.99
C ASN A 66 -4.44 -5.06 9.70
N GLN A 67 -4.66 -6.32 9.33
CA GLN A 67 -3.60 -7.22 8.88
C GLN A 67 -2.91 -6.70 7.61
N LEU A 68 -3.69 -6.22 6.63
CA LEU A 68 -3.15 -5.63 5.40
C LEU A 68 -2.39 -4.32 5.67
N ILE A 69 -2.92 -3.45 6.55
CA ILE A 69 -2.24 -2.22 6.95
C ILE A 69 -0.90 -2.51 7.61
N ASN A 70 -0.86 -3.45 8.55
CA ASN A 70 0.38 -3.86 9.21
C ASN A 70 1.39 -4.43 8.20
N TYR A 71 0.92 -5.24 7.25
CA TYR A 71 1.77 -5.80 6.21
C TYR A 71 2.30 -4.71 5.27
N TYR A 72 1.46 -3.73 4.89
CA TYR A 72 1.89 -2.57 4.10
C TYR A 72 3.04 -1.83 4.78
N TYR A 73 2.90 -1.44 6.03
CA TYR A 73 3.98 -0.73 6.75
C TYR A 73 5.23 -1.59 6.87
N HIS A 74 5.07 -2.87 7.16
CA HIS A 74 6.21 -3.81 7.23
C HIS A 74 6.98 -3.87 5.89
N GLU A 75 6.29 -3.90 4.75
CA GLU A 75 6.93 -3.91 3.43
C GLU A 75 7.59 -2.56 3.10
N ILE A 76 6.92 -1.43 3.37
CA ILE A 76 7.47 -0.09 3.11
C ILE A 76 8.74 0.18 3.95
N GLU A 77 8.74 -0.19 5.22
CA GLU A 77 9.85 0.03 6.14
C GLU A 77 11.14 -0.72 5.78
N LYS A 78 11.05 -1.74 4.93
CA LYS A 78 12.24 -2.45 4.43
C LYS A 78 13.10 -1.61 3.46
N TYR A 79 12.52 -0.60 2.82
CA TYR A 79 13.14 0.14 1.71
C TYR A 79 13.08 1.66 1.90
N PRO A 80 13.57 2.20 3.03
CA PRO A 80 13.40 3.62 3.37
C PRO A 80 14.13 4.58 2.43
N GLU A 81 15.12 4.09 1.69
CA GLU A 81 15.83 4.89 0.68
C GLU A 81 15.07 4.96 -0.66
N LEU A 82 14.06 4.12 -0.88
CA LEU A 82 13.32 4.03 -2.14
C LEU A 82 11.91 4.59 -2.03
N ILE A 83 11.23 4.34 -0.91
CA ILE A 83 9.83 4.70 -0.73
C ILE A 83 9.53 5.03 0.74
N LYS A 84 8.64 6.00 0.97
CA LYS A 84 8.16 6.36 2.31
C LYS A 84 6.66 6.62 2.31
N PRO A 85 5.97 6.37 3.46
CA PRO A 85 4.56 6.67 3.58
C PRO A 85 4.31 8.17 3.63
N VAL A 86 3.15 8.59 3.13
CA VAL A 86 2.68 9.99 3.10
C VAL A 86 1.53 10.16 4.09
N PHE A 87 1.62 11.16 4.94
CA PHE A 87 0.58 11.56 5.88
C PHE A 87 0.05 12.97 5.62
N CYS A 88 0.82 13.79 4.90
CA CYS A 88 0.42 15.13 4.49
C CYS A 88 1.09 15.53 3.17
N TYR A 89 0.61 16.64 2.57
CA TYR A 89 1.17 17.12 1.29
C TYR A 89 2.66 17.43 1.36
N GLN A 90 3.14 17.95 2.49
CA GLN A 90 4.56 18.29 2.65
C GLN A 90 5.47 17.06 2.52
N ASP A 91 5.02 15.89 2.99
CA ASP A 91 5.79 14.65 2.86
C ASP A 91 6.12 14.33 1.39
N ILE A 92 5.17 14.58 0.46
CA ILE A 92 5.38 14.35 -0.97
C ILE A 92 6.51 15.24 -1.50
N ILE A 93 6.53 16.51 -1.09
CA ILE A 93 7.56 17.47 -1.51
C ILE A 93 8.93 17.05 -0.95
N ASP A 94 9.00 16.74 0.34
CA ASP A 94 10.24 16.35 1.01
C ASP A 94 10.80 15.04 0.43
N HIS A 95 9.95 14.06 0.14
CA HIS A 95 10.36 12.82 -0.51
C HIS A 95 10.88 13.07 -1.92
N GLN A 96 10.19 13.91 -2.71
CA GLN A 96 10.63 14.25 -4.06
C GLN A 96 12.00 14.94 -4.06
N GLU A 97 12.23 15.88 -3.15
CA GLU A 97 13.52 16.58 -2.99
C GLU A 97 14.64 15.61 -2.59
N ALA A 98 14.31 14.59 -1.79
CA ALA A 98 15.24 13.53 -1.39
C ALA A 98 15.44 12.44 -2.45
N GLY A 99 14.71 12.46 -3.57
CA GLY A 99 14.75 11.41 -4.59
C GLY A 99 14.07 10.11 -4.17
N ILE A 100 13.13 10.17 -3.23
CA ILE A 100 12.38 9.03 -2.68
C ILE A 100 10.96 9.04 -3.25
N MET A 101 10.43 7.87 -3.61
CA MET A 101 9.04 7.72 -4.01
C MET A 101 8.10 7.80 -2.81
N SER A 102 6.89 8.26 -3.04
CA SER A 102 5.84 8.37 -2.01
C SER A 102 4.86 7.21 -2.11
N SER A 103 4.41 6.69 -0.97
CA SER A 103 3.32 5.73 -0.88
C SER A 103 2.15 6.29 -0.08
N LEU A 104 0.94 6.17 -0.61
CA LEU A 104 -0.30 6.55 0.08
C LEU A 104 -1.12 5.31 0.34
N LEU A 105 -1.46 5.09 1.62
CA LEU A 105 -2.35 4.01 2.02
C LEU A 105 -3.81 4.44 1.89
N THR A 106 -4.65 3.60 1.30
CA THR A 106 -6.10 3.80 1.23
C THR A 106 -6.86 2.52 1.59
N LEU A 107 -8.08 2.71 2.08
CA LEU A 107 -9.04 1.63 2.29
C LEU A 107 -10.04 1.63 1.14
N GLU A 108 -10.25 0.49 0.51
CA GLU A 108 -11.14 0.39 -0.65
C GLU A 108 -12.55 -0.05 -0.29
N GLU A 109 -12.75 -0.72 0.85
CA GLU A 109 -14.05 -1.26 1.25
C GLU A 109 -14.54 -0.63 2.56
N GLY A 110 -15.69 0.08 2.51
CA GLY A 110 -16.26 0.76 3.68
C GLY A 110 -16.77 -0.19 4.78
N ALA A 111 -17.04 -1.45 4.46
CA ALA A 111 -17.49 -2.43 5.46
C ALA A 111 -16.43 -2.77 6.51
N VAL A 112 -15.19 -2.29 6.35
CA VAL A 112 -14.13 -2.45 7.36
C VAL A 112 -14.44 -1.75 8.69
N VAL A 113 -15.44 -0.86 8.74
CA VAL A 113 -15.96 -0.28 9.99
C VAL A 113 -17.09 -1.10 10.63
N GLU A 114 -17.50 -2.23 10.03
CA GLU A 114 -18.44 -3.23 10.59
C GLU A 114 -19.76 -2.61 11.11
N ASN A 115 -20.30 -1.59 10.42
CA ASN A 115 -21.49 -0.80 10.83
C ASN A 115 -21.30 -0.01 12.13
N ASP A 116 -20.08 0.12 12.64
CA ASP A 116 -19.75 0.94 13.80
C ASP A 116 -18.86 2.13 13.37
N LEU A 117 -19.48 3.31 13.27
CA LEU A 117 -18.76 4.51 12.84
C LEU A 117 -17.67 4.95 13.83
N SER A 118 -17.66 4.47 15.07
CA SER A 118 -16.57 4.75 16.01
C SER A 118 -15.25 4.11 15.55
N LEU A 119 -15.31 3.02 14.76
CA LEU A 119 -14.13 2.40 14.19
C LEU A 119 -13.48 3.24 13.09
N LEU A 120 -14.21 4.22 12.54
CA LEU A 120 -13.65 5.12 11.54
C LEU A 120 -12.51 5.99 12.10
N GLU A 121 -12.59 6.33 13.39
CA GLU A 121 -11.53 7.11 14.07
C GLU A 121 -10.22 6.31 14.23
N HIS A 122 -10.29 4.98 14.10
CA HIS A 122 -9.12 4.10 14.17
C HIS A 122 -8.22 4.24 12.93
N TYR A 123 -8.82 4.50 11.76
CA TYR A 123 -8.10 4.65 10.50
C TYR A 123 -7.64 6.09 10.26
#